data_aaa92a4f0d5413311d278be91926115a
#
_entry.id   aaa92a4f0d5413311d278be91926115a
#
_cell.length_a   1.000
_cell.length_b   1.000
_cell.length_c   1.000
_cell.angle_alpha   90.00
_cell.angle_beta   90.00
_cell.angle_gamma   90.00
#
_symmetry.space_group_name_H-M   'P 1'
#
loop_
_entity.id
_entity.type
_entity.pdbx_description
1 polymer ?
#
loop_
_entity_poly.entity_id
_entity_poly.type
_entity_poly.pdbx_seq_one_letter_code
_entity_poly.pdbx_strand_id
1 'polypeptide(L)'
;MDFAHDKSGGKDSSEILGVVVGKAHATDWVDWVEANKTCIICLKNINKGKIMKLNYRQLALELTMKIMAVTALSYFIKTVLENYMMTGNPVVLLLLVGECITVFLVVFSKFTDTRNFSPLPVLATMGATFYFFAIALGGGVKLISDNVASVLLVFGICWQIYAKIYLGRSFGLLPACRTVVDTGPYRLVRHPIYFGYFIGHVAFLLNNFSLWNIEVLTLLYLLQFLRMNYEEQVLSQNEQYREYKSRVKNRFIPFLL
;
A
#
# COMPACT_ATOMS: atom_id res chain seq x y z
N MET A 1 24.81 56.61 37.93
CA MET A 1 25.30 56.07 36.63
C MET A 1 25.06 54.58 36.64
N ASP A 2 23.85 54.18 36.22
CA ASP A 2 23.51 52.78 36.12
C ASP A 2 22.76 52.56 34.81
N PHE A 3 23.33 51.72 33.98
CA PHE A 3 22.75 51.34 32.69
C PHE A 3 21.72 50.21 32.90
N ALA A 4 20.46 50.51 32.61
CA ALA A 4 19.39 49.52 32.54
C ALA A 4 19.47 48.77 31.21
N HIS A 5 19.58 47.44 31.31
CA HIS A 5 19.43 46.50 30.17
C HIS A 5 17.94 46.26 29.91
N ASP A 6 17.49 46.70 28.74
CA ASP A 6 16.19 46.38 28.19
C ASP A 6 16.22 44.90 27.64
N LYS A 7 15.38 44.01 28.18
CA LYS A 7 15.11 42.69 27.66
C LYS A 7 13.81 42.74 26.84
N SER A 8 13.91 42.93 25.55
CA SER A 8 12.81 42.72 24.64
C SER A 8 12.45 41.21 24.61
N GLY A 9 11.28 40.90 25.12
CA GLY A 9 10.72 39.53 25.12
C GLY A 9 10.35 39.10 23.70
N GLY A 10 11.02 38.08 23.20
CA GLY A 10 10.59 37.34 22.04
C GLY A 10 9.31 36.58 22.36
N LYS A 11 8.21 36.93 21.74
CA LYS A 11 6.96 36.16 21.80
C LYS A 11 7.18 34.80 21.16
N ASP A 12 6.90 33.79 21.94
CA ASP A 12 7.00 32.38 21.53
C ASP A 12 6.02 32.06 20.42
N SER A 13 6.55 31.50 19.33
CA SER A 13 5.79 31.15 18.12
C SER A 13 4.73 30.04 18.37
N SER A 14 4.67 29.52 19.60
CA SER A 14 3.70 28.49 20.00
C SER A 14 2.30 29.07 20.31
N GLU A 15 2.19 30.36 20.64
CA GLU A 15 0.88 30.98 20.94
C GLU A 15 0.06 31.36 19.68
N ILE A 16 0.70 31.50 18.52
CA ILE A 16 -0.01 31.90 17.29
C ILE A 16 -0.68 30.71 16.60
N LEU A 17 -0.25 29.48 16.86
CA LEU A 17 -0.85 28.26 16.26
C LEU A 17 -2.09 27.74 17.01
N GLY A 18 -2.36 28.24 18.21
CA GLY A 18 -3.45 27.77 19.08
C GLY A 18 -4.86 28.24 18.72
N VAL A 19 -5.03 29.20 17.80
CA VAL A 19 -6.31 29.91 17.60
C VAL A 19 -7.07 29.47 16.34
N VAL A 20 -6.50 28.67 15.44
CA VAL A 20 -7.12 28.38 14.13
C VAL A 20 -7.61 26.95 13.95
N VAL A 21 -7.37 26.03 14.91
CA VAL A 21 -7.82 24.62 14.74
C VAL A 21 -8.88 24.29 15.80
N GLY A 22 -10.13 24.28 15.37
CA GLY A 22 -11.24 23.77 16.16
C GLY A 22 -11.00 22.32 16.57
N LYS A 23 -11.48 21.98 17.79
CA LYS A 23 -11.38 20.71 18.54
C LYS A 23 -11.49 19.42 17.70
N ALA A 24 -10.48 19.10 16.93
CA ALA A 24 -10.15 17.73 16.54
C ALA A 24 -9.12 17.24 17.55
N HIS A 25 -9.27 16.02 18.06
CA HIS A 25 -8.51 15.48 19.19
C HIS A 25 -7.03 15.83 19.12
N ALA A 26 -6.56 16.62 20.09
CA ALA A 26 -5.17 17.11 20.19
C ALA A 26 -4.12 15.98 20.27
N THR A 27 -4.51 14.78 20.66
CA THR A 27 -3.68 13.58 20.72
C THR A 27 -3.22 13.11 19.34
N ASP A 28 -4.07 13.15 18.30
CA ASP A 28 -3.72 12.63 16.96
C ASP A 28 -2.68 13.54 16.26
N TRP A 29 -2.67 14.84 16.56
CA TRP A 29 -1.70 15.77 15.99
C TRP A 29 -0.34 15.71 16.68
N VAL A 30 -0.31 15.53 17.99
CA VAL A 30 0.93 15.37 18.78
C VAL A 30 1.62 14.08 18.36
N ASP A 31 0.88 12.99 18.22
CA ASP A 31 1.40 11.70 17.77
C ASP A 31 1.91 11.77 16.32
N TRP A 32 1.24 12.53 15.43
CA TRP A 32 1.70 12.76 14.07
C TRP A 32 3.01 13.60 14.02
N VAL A 33 3.13 14.63 14.87
CA VAL A 33 4.34 15.46 14.99
C VAL A 33 5.51 14.67 15.59
N GLU A 34 5.27 13.84 16.59
CA GLU A 34 6.28 12.96 17.20
C GLU A 34 6.76 11.91 16.19
N ALA A 35 5.87 11.27 15.44
CA ALA A 35 6.22 10.34 14.37
C ALA A 35 7.06 11.00 13.28
N ASN A 36 6.79 12.27 12.93
CA ASN A 36 7.61 13.03 11.98
C ASN A 36 8.95 13.50 12.58
N LYS A 37 9.04 13.80 13.88
CA LYS A 37 10.32 14.09 14.53
C LYS A 37 11.25 12.88 14.52
N THR A 38 10.74 11.68 14.75
CA THR A 38 11.51 10.44 14.68
C THR A 38 12.01 10.18 13.25
N CYS A 39 11.21 10.53 12.24
CA CYS A 39 11.62 10.49 10.83
C CYS A 39 12.74 11.51 10.53
N ILE A 40 12.69 12.71 11.11
CA ILE A 40 13.73 13.73 10.97
C ILE A 40 15.03 13.31 11.69
N ILE A 41 14.93 12.61 12.81
CA ILE A 41 16.10 12.07 13.54
C ILE A 41 16.72 10.91 12.73
N CYS A 42 15.91 10.05 12.13
CA CYS A 42 16.37 9.01 11.20
C CYS A 42 17.08 9.65 9.98
N LEU A 43 16.53 10.71 9.41
CA LEU A 43 17.14 11.48 8.32
C LEU A 43 18.43 12.21 8.76
N LYS A 44 18.52 12.73 10.00
CA LYS A 44 19.73 13.35 10.54
C LYS A 44 20.85 12.36 10.82
N ASN A 45 20.53 11.13 11.23
CA ASN A 45 21.54 10.07 11.41
C ASN A 45 22.02 9.49 10.07
N ILE A 46 21.24 9.55 9.00
CA ILE A 46 21.64 9.21 7.63
C ILE A 46 22.56 10.31 7.06
N ASN A 47 22.42 11.56 7.50
CA ASN A 47 23.13 12.72 6.94
C ASN A 47 24.52 12.96 7.56
N LYS A 48 25.03 12.11 8.45
CA LYS A 48 26.42 12.12 8.86
C LYS A 48 27.29 11.35 7.86
N GLY A 49 27.56 11.97 6.71
CA GLY A 49 28.75 11.66 5.90
C GLY A 49 28.62 10.58 4.83
N LYS A 50 27.44 10.13 4.44
CA LYS A 50 27.29 9.30 3.22
C LYS A 50 26.62 10.14 2.13
N ILE A 51 27.44 10.79 1.32
CA ILE A 51 27.02 11.26 -0.01
C ILE A 51 26.35 10.06 -0.67
N MET A 52 25.04 10.17 -0.94
CA MET A 52 24.24 9.14 -1.56
C MET A 52 24.88 8.80 -2.92
N LYS A 53 25.70 7.75 -2.98
CA LYS A 53 26.12 7.18 -4.25
C LYS A 53 24.88 6.60 -4.89
N LEU A 54 24.20 7.41 -5.71
CA LEU A 54 23.06 6.99 -6.48
C LEU A 54 23.50 5.77 -7.31
N ASN A 55 23.02 4.60 -6.93
CA ASN A 55 23.30 3.40 -7.71
C ASN A 55 22.39 3.43 -8.95
N TYR A 56 22.93 3.96 -10.05
CA TYR A 56 22.20 4.13 -11.32
C TYR A 56 21.50 2.85 -11.78
N ARG A 57 22.06 1.67 -11.48
CA ARG A 57 21.43 0.38 -11.81
C ARG A 57 20.15 0.16 -11.01
N GLN A 58 20.17 0.46 -9.72
CA GLN A 58 18.97 0.32 -8.85
C GLN A 58 17.89 1.33 -9.23
N LEU A 59 18.28 2.59 -9.51
CA LEU A 59 17.36 3.61 -9.98
C LEU A 59 16.73 3.23 -11.33
N ALA A 60 17.53 2.77 -12.28
CA ALA A 60 17.04 2.33 -13.59
C ALA A 60 16.08 1.16 -13.44
N LEU A 61 16.41 0.15 -12.62
CA LEU A 61 15.54 -1.00 -12.38
C LEU A 61 14.20 -0.58 -11.74
N GLU A 62 14.25 0.33 -10.76
CA GLU A 62 13.04 0.86 -10.13
C GLU A 62 12.16 1.62 -11.13
N LEU A 63 12.76 2.49 -11.94
CA LEU A 63 12.03 3.24 -12.97
C LEU A 63 11.43 2.30 -14.01
N THR A 64 12.18 1.30 -14.47
CA THR A 64 11.68 0.29 -15.41
C THR A 64 10.49 -0.46 -14.82
N MET A 65 10.57 -0.93 -13.59
CA MET A 65 9.46 -1.62 -12.94
C MET A 65 8.24 -0.71 -12.74
N LYS A 66 8.43 0.57 -12.38
CA LYS A 66 7.34 1.55 -12.28
C LYS A 66 6.68 1.77 -13.65
N ILE A 67 7.47 1.98 -14.70
CA ILE A 67 6.96 2.17 -16.07
C ILE A 67 6.17 0.94 -16.51
N MET A 68 6.72 -0.26 -16.35
CA MET A 68 6.02 -1.51 -16.71
C MET A 68 4.71 -1.66 -15.95
N ALA A 69 4.70 -1.41 -14.63
CA ALA A 69 3.49 -1.49 -13.82
C ALA A 69 2.45 -0.44 -14.23
N VAL A 70 2.87 0.80 -14.45
CA VAL A 70 1.96 1.88 -14.91
C VAL A 70 1.38 1.55 -16.27
N THR A 71 2.20 1.07 -17.22
CA THR A 71 1.73 0.67 -18.56
C THR A 71 0.71 -0.46 -18.48
N ALA A 72 0.99 -1.52 -17.70
CA ALA A 72 0.09 -2.65 -17.53
C ALA A 72 -1.23 -2.25 -16.86
N LEU A 73 -1.16 -1.45 -15.79
CA LEU A 73 -2.34 -0.95 -15.09
C LEU A 73 -3.16 0.01 -15.97
N SER A 74 -2.50 0.85 -16.78
CA SER A 74 -3.19 1.72 -17.74
C SER A 74 -3.91 0.92 -18.85
N TYR A 75 -3.29 -0.17 -19.33
CA TYR A 75 -3.95 -1.08 -20.24
C TYR A 75 -5.17 -1.75 -19.59
N PHE A 76 -5.03 -2.20 -18.35
CA PHE A 76 -6.13 -2.79 -17.59
C PHE A 76 -7.27 -1.77 -17.36
N ILE A 77 -6.95 -0.52 -16.99
CA ILE A 77 -7.93 0.57 -16.87
C ILE A 77 -8.71 0.77 -18.17
N LYS A 78 -8.01 0.77 -19.33
CA LYS A 78 -8.66 0.85 -20.64
C LYS A 78 -9.65 -0.29 -20.83
N THR A 79 -9.23 -1.54 -20.59
CA THR A 79 -10.10 -2.72 -20.72
C THR A 79 -11.32 -2.66 -19.79
N VAL A 80 -11.13 -2.22 -18.55
CA VAL A 80 -12.21 -2.03 -17.58
C VAL A 80 -13.19 -0.95 -18.04
N LEU A 81 -12.69 0.16 -18.59
CA LEU A 81 -13.52 1.24 -19.12
C LEU A 81 -14.34 0.78 -20.33
N GLU A 82 -13.73 0.06 -21.27
CA GLU A 82 -14.42 -0.53 -22.42
C GLU A 82 -15.53 -1.49 -21.97
N ASN A 83 -15.25 -2.34 -20.98
CA ASN A 83 -16.25 -3.22 -20.39
C ASN A 83 -17.42 -2.46 -19.75
N TYR A 84 -17.12 -1.37 -19.01
CA TYR A 84 -18.16 -0.51 -18.45
C TYR A 84 -19.05 0.11 -19.54
N MET A 85 -18.44 0.62 -20.62
CA MET A 85 -19.19 1.22 -21.72
C MET A 85 -20.14 0.21 -22.40
N MET A 86 -19.77 -1.07 -22.40
CA MET A 86 -20.59 -2.14 -22.98
C MET A 86 -21.67 -2.67 -22.04
N THR A 87 -21.39 -2.76 -20.74
CA THR A 87 -22.25 -3.45 -19.76
C THR A 87 -23.06 -2.52 -18.88
N GLY A 88 -22.61 -1.25 -18.69
CA GLY A 88 -23.22 -0.30 -17.73
C GLY A 88 -23.11 -0.72 -16.27
N ASN A 89 -22.29 -1.73 -15.94
CA ASN A 89 -22.22 -2.27 -14.58
C ASN A 89 -21.46 -1.33 -13.64
N PRO A 90 -22.09 -0.78 -12.59
CA PRO A 90 -21.46 0.18 -11.67
C PRO A 90 -20.31 -0.41 -10.85
N VAL A 91 -20.25 -1.72 -10.65
CA VAL A 91 -19.15 -2.40 -9.95
C VAL A 91 -17.83 -2.21 -10.71
N VAL A 92 -17.89 -2.15 -12.04
CA VAL A 92 -16.75 -1.90 -12.92
C VAL A 92 -16.17 -0.50 -12.69
N LEU A 93 -17.03 0.51 -12.43
CA LEU A 93 -16.55 1.86 -12.08
C LEU A 93 -15.80 1.88 -10.75
N LEU A 94 -16.26 1.14 -9.75
CA LEU A 94 -15.57 1.05 -8.47
C LEU A 94 -14.19 0.40 -8.63
N LEU A 95 -14.09 -0.64 -9.46
CA LEU A 95 -12.81 -1.25 -9.83
C LEU A 95 -11.89 -0.24 -10.51
N LEU A 96 -12.42 0.55 -11.46
CA LEU A 96 -11.69 1.61 -12.16
C LEU A 96 -11.11 2.62 -11.17
N VAL A 97 -11.90 3.10 -10.21
CA VAL A 97 -11.44 4.02 -9.15
C VAL A 97 -10.31 3.38 -8.35
N GLY A 98 -10.45 2.12 -7.95
CA GLY A 98 -9.42 1.37 -7.21
C GLY A 98 -8.10 1.28 -7.97
N GLU A 99 -8.15 1.07 -9.30
CA GLU A 99 -6.96 0.98 -10.14
C GLU A 99 -6.34 2.35 -10.42
N CYS A 100 -7.13 3.40 -10.61
CA CYS A 100 -6.61 4.77 -10.71
C CYS A 100 -5.85 5.18 -9.43
N ILE A 101 -6.37 4.84 -8.25
CA ILE A 101 -5.67 5.05 -6.98
C ILE A 101 -4.36 4.26 -6.96
N THR A 102 -4.35 3.01 -7.44
CA THR A 102 -3.14 2.18 -7.50
C THR A 102 -2.07 2.83 -8.39
N VAL A 103 -2.43 3.25 -9.61
CA VAL A 103 -1.51 3.97 -10.52
C VAL A 103 -0.96 5.22 -9.85
N PHE A 104 -1.84 6.03 -9.26
CA PHE A 104 -1.43 7.23 -8.53
C PHE A 104 -0.40 6.92 -7.44
N LEU A 105 -0.68 5.92 -6.59
CA LEU A 105 0.24 5.53 -5.52
C LEU A 105 1.56 4.98 -6.05
N VAL A 106 1.58 4.23 -7.15
CA VAL A 106 2.80 3.73 -7.79
C VAL A 106 3.67 4.89 -8.29
N VAL A 107 3.07 5.84 -9.00
CA VAL A 107 3.77 7.01 -9.55
C VAL A 107 4.37 7.86 -8.43
N PHE A 108 3.57 8.19 -7.41
CA PHE A 108 3.97 9.08 -6.31
C PHE A 108 4.62 8.35 -5.12
N SER A 109 4.89 7.05 -5.24
CA SER A 109 5.58 6.29 -4.20
C SER A 109 6.99 6.84 -3.94
N LYS A 110 7.36 6.95 -2.65
CA LYS A 110 8.70 7.43 -2.26
C LYS A 110 9.79 6.50 -2.76
N PHE A 111 10.87 7.07 -3.31
CA PHE A 111 12.11 6.36 -3.54
C PHE A 111 12.77 6.04 -2.19
N THR A 112 13.40 4.87 -2.09
CA THR A 112 14.13 4.45 -0.89
C THR A 112 15.31 3.59 -1.27
N ASP A 113 16.42 3.76 -0.55
CA ASP A 113 17.69 3.06 -0.80
C ASP A 113 17.67 1.63 -0.21
N THR A 114 16.70 1.34 0.69
CA THR A 114 16.60 0.04 1.39
C THR A 114 15.59 -0.88 0.70
N ARG A 115 15.82 -1.18 -0.58
CA ARG A 115 14.98 -2.12 -1.34
C ARG A 115 15.71 -3.44 -1.57
N ASN A 116 14.92 -4.51 -1.57
CA ASN A 116 15.42 -5.82 -1.96
C ASN A 116 15.20 -6.05 -3.46
N PHE A 117 16.28 -5.99 -4.23
CA PHE A 117 16.30 -6.26 -5.68
C PHE A 117 16.77 -7.68 -6.00
N SER A 118 16.77 -8.60 -5.04
CA SER A 118 17.11 -9.99 -5.36
C SER A 118 16.08 -10.57 -6.37
N PRO A 119 16.49 -11.56 -7.18
CA PRO A 119 15.65 -12.04 -8.29
C PRO A 119 14.29 -12.57 -7.82
N LEU A 120 14.26 -13.27 -6.70
CA LEU A 120 13.04 -13.92 -6.22
C LEU A 120 11.96 -12.95 -5.77
N PRO A 121 12.21 -11.89 -4.95
CA PRO A 121 11.23 -10.84 -4.67
C PRO A 121 10.75 -10.10 -5.92
N VAL A 122 11.64 -9.87 -6.89
CA VAL A 122 11.28 -9.22 -8.16
C VAL A 122 10.34 -10.12 -8.95
N LEU A 123 10.67 -11.40 -9.14
CA LEU A 123 9.82 -12.37 -9.83
C LEU A 123 8.47 -12.56 -9.13
N ALA A 124 8.46 -12.67 -7.80
CA ALA A 124 7.22 -12.76 -7.04
C ALA A 124 6.34 -11.52 -7.22
N THR A 125 6.95 -10.32 -7.22
CA THR A 125 6.22 -9.07 -7.46
C THR A 125 5.66 -9.01 -8.87
N MET A 126 6.46 -9.36 -9.88
CA MET A 126 6.03 -9.35 -11.29
C MET A 126 4.90 -10.37 -11.51
N GLY A 127 5.09 -11.63 -11.09
CA GLY A 127 4.06 -12.65 -11.21
C GLY A 127 2.75 -12.26 -10.51
N ALA A 128 2.84 -11.73 -9.29
CA ALA A 128 1.67 -11.25 -8.55
C ALA A 128 1.04 -9.97 -9.13
N THR A 129 1.75 -9.21 -9.95
CA THR A 129 1.21 -8.02 -10.61
C THR A 129 0.53 -8.37 -11.92
N PHE A 130 1.07 -9.33 -12.67
CA PHE A 130 0.62 -9.66 -14.03
C PHE A 130 -0.26 -10.92 -14.12
N TYR A 131 -0.65 -11.53 -13.00
CA TYR A 131 -1.49 -12.74 -12.95
C TYR A 131 -2.79 -12.61 -13.76
N PHE A 132 -3.33 -11.38 -13.87
CA PHE A 132 -4.60 -11.12 -14.55
C PHE A 132 -4.58 -11.44 -16.05
N PHE A 133 -3.40 -11.52 -16.69
CA PHE A 133 -3.26 -12.01 -18.05
C PHE A 133 -3.50 -13.52 -18.18
N ALA A 134 -3.34 -14.27 -17.10
CA ALA A 134 -3.56 -15.71 -17.07
C ALA A 134 -4.97 -16.10 -16.64
N ILE A 135 -5.77 -15.20 -16.07
CA ILE A 135 -7.14 -15.46 -15.62
C ILE A 135 -8.07 -15.67 -16.81
N ALA A 136 -8.85 -16.75 -16.76
CA ALA A 136 -9.94 -16.99 -17.71
C ALA A 136 -11.21 -16.29 -17.20
N LEU A 137 -11.64 -15.23 -17.91
CA LEU A 137 -12.79 -14.39 -17.50
C LEU A 137 -14.15 -15.04 -17.81
N GLY A 138 -14.21 -16.12 -18.56
CA GLY A 138 -15.43 -16.82 -18.94
C GLY A 138 -15.26 -18.33 -19.00
N GLY A 139 -16.38 -19.06 -19.21
CA GLY A 139 -16.39 -20.51 -19.36
C GLY A 139 -16.39 -21.30 -18.04
N GLY A 140 -16.38 -20.62 -16.90
CA GLY A 140 -16.46 -21.24 -15.58
C GLY A 140 -17.89 -21.51 -15.13
N VAL A 141 -18.02 -22.37 -14.10
CA VAL A 141 -19.30 -22.70 -13.46
C VAL A 141 -19.61 -21.65 -12.39
N LYS A 142 -20.85 -21.13 -12.37
CA LYS A 142 -21.32 -20.25 -11.30
C LYS A 142 -21.73 -21.07 -10.07
N LEU A 143 -21.00 -20.95 -8.98
CA LEU A 143 -21.31 -21.57 -7.68
C LEU A 143 -22.16 -20.66 -6.78
N ILE A 144 -22.12 -19.35 -7.03
CA ILE A 144 -22.92 -18.34 -6.33
C ILE A 144 -23.63 -17.44 -7.34
N SER A 145 -24.70 -16.76 -6.90
CA SER A 145 -25.41 -15.80 -7.74
C SER A 145 -24.57 -14.55 -8.01
N ASP A 146 -24.83 -13.89 -9.15
CA ASP A 146 -24.14 -12.66 -9.54
C ASP A 146 -24.29 -11.55 -8.50
N ASN A 147 -25.43 -11.50 -7.80
CA ASN A 147 -25.67 -10.51 -6.73
C ASN A 147 -24.72 -10.75 -5.54
N VAL A 148 -24.58 -11.99 -5.09
CA VAL A 148 -23.68 -12.34 -3.97
C VAL A 148 -22.22 -12.08 -4.36
N ALA A 149 -21.82 -12.48 -5.57
CA ALA A 149 -20.50 -12.20 -6.10
C ALA A 149 -20.21 -10.70 -6.14
N SER A 150 -21.17 -9.90 -6.63
CA SER A 150 -21.04 -8.44 -6.69
C SER A 150 -20.89 -7.80 -5.32
N VAL A 151 -21.65 -8.23 -4.31
CA VAL A 151 -21.55 -7.71 -2.94
C VAL A 151 -20.16 -8.00 -2.36
N LEU A 152 -19.66 -9.24 -2.51
CA LEU A 152 -18.33 -9.61 -2.03
C LEU A 152 -17.22 -8.83 -2.77
N LEU A 153 -17.36 -8.65 -4.08
CA LEU A 153 -16.42 -7.89 -4.89
C LEU A 153 -16.38 -6.42 -4.48
N VAL A 154 -17.54 -5.79 -4.32
CA VAL A 154 -17.66 -4.40 -3.84
C VAL A 154 -17.01 -4.25 -2.47
N PHE A 155 -17.30 -5.16 -1.53
CA PHE A 155 -16.67 -5.14 -0.22
C PHE A 155 -15.14 -5.26 -0.31
N GLY A 156 -14.62 -6.20 -1.11
CA GLY A 156 -13.19 -6.38 -1.32
C GLY A 156 -12.51 -5.13 -1.89
N ILE A 157 -13.13 -4.49 -2.90
CA ILE A 157 -12.61 -3.27 -3.53
C ILE A 157 -12.64 -2.09 -2.54
N CYS A 158 -13.75 -1.87 -1.83
CA CYS A 158 -13.86 -0.82 -0.82
C CYS A 158 -12.80 -0.99 0.27
N TRP A 159 -12.58 -2.22 0.75
CA TRP A 159 -11.55 -2.54 1.71
C TRP A 159 -10.14 -2.23 1.20
N GLN A 160 -9.85 -2.59 -0.05
CA GLN A 160 -8.57 -2.25 -0.69
C GLN A 160 -8.34 -0.76 -0.79
N ILE A 161 -9.36 0.01 -1.25
CA ILE A 161 -9.29 1.47 -1.37
C ILE A 161 -9.03 2.08 0.00
N TYR A 162 -9.77 1.65 1.03
CA TYR A 162 -9.58 2.08 2.40
C TYR A 162 -8.15 1.82 2.89
N ALA A 163 -7.64 0.61 2.69
CA ALA A 163 -6.26 0.26 3.07
C ALA A 163 -5.20 1.05 2.28
N LYS A 164 -5.41 1.27 0.98
CA LYS A 164 -4.49 2.06 0.13
C LYS A 164 -4.44 3.52 0.56
N ILE A 165 -5.57 4.12 0.94
CA ILE A 165 -5.64 5.50 1.44
C ILE A 165 -4.81 5.66 2.72
N TYR A 166 -4.95 4.73 3.69
CA TYR A 166 -4.15 4.76 4.92
C TYR A 166 -2.66 4.57 4.67
N LEU A 167 -2.29 3.69 3.74
CA LEU A 167 -0.90 3.48 3.39
C LEU A 167 -0.29 4.68 2.64
N GLY A 168 -1.07 5.37 1.83
CA GLY A 168 -0.70 6.58 1.12
C GLY A 168 0.66 6.44 0.39
N ARG A 169 1.56 7.39 0.61
CA ARG A 169 2.89 7.42 -0.04
C ARG A 169 3.85 6.32 0.46
N SER A 170 3.49 5.58 1.50
CA SER A 170 4.23 4.39 1.94
C SER A 170 3.95 3.17 1.05
N PHE A 171 3.00 3.27 0.12
CA PHE A 171 2.73 2.23 -0.89
C PHE A 171 3.94 2.00 -1.80
N GLY A 172 4.15 0.77 -2.23
CA GLY A 172 5.18 0.45 -3.23
C GLY A 172 5.11 -0.97 -3.75
N LEU A 173 5.63 -1.14 -4.97
CA LEU A 173 5.65 -2.42 -5.66
C LEU A 173 6.64 -3.42 -5.04
N LEU A 174 7.86 -2.96 -4.72
CA LEU A 174 8.91 -3.79 -4.13
C LEU A 174 9.00 -3.61 -2.62
N PRO A 175 9.44 -4.67 -1.90
CA PRO A 175 9.77 -4.60 -0.48
C PRO A 175 10.77 -3.47 -0.19
N ALA A 176 10.41 -2.56 0.70
CA ALA A 176 11.23 -1.41 1.02
C ALA A 176 10.93 -0.91 2.43
N CYS A 177 11.95 -0.43 3.13
CA CYS A 177 11.77 0.22 4.42
C CYS A 177 11.16 1.62 4.21
N ARG A 178 9.94 1.80 4.69
CA ARG A 178 9.18 3.05 4.61
C ARG A 178 8.58 3.39 5.97
N THR A 179 7.84 4.51 6.03
CA THR A 179 7.11 4.86 7.25
C THR A 179 6.14 3.73 7.63
N VAL A 180 6.20 3.30 8.87
CA VAL A 180 5.29 2.28 9.41
C VAL A 180 3.91 2.90 9.59
N VAL A 181 2.89 2.25 9.04
CA VAL A 181 1.48 2.62 9.21
C VAL A 181 0.83 1.55 10.07
N ASP A 182 0.32 1.94 11.23
CA ASP A 182 -0.31 1.06 12.23
C ASP A 182 -1.73 1.49 12.59
N THR A 183 -2.33 2.36 11.77
CA THR A 183 -3.67 2.93 11.97
C THR A 183 -4.68 2.36 10.98
N GLY A 184 -5.97 2.60 11.24
CA GLY A 184 -7.05 2.12 10.39
C GLY A 184 -7.04 0.60 10.23
N PRO A 185 -7.13 0.05 8.99
CA PRO A 185 -7.18 -1.39 8.75
C PRO A 185 -5.88 -2.12 9.14
N TYR A 186 -4.76 -1.38 9.28
CA TYR A 186 -3.47 -1.92 9.73
C TYR A 186 -3.45 -2.27 11.22
N ARG A 187 -4.46 -1.85 12.01
CA ARG A 187 -4.67 -2.32 13.39
C ARG A 187 -5.16 -3.77 13.46
N LEU A 188 -5.82 -4.24 12.42
CA LEU A 188 -6.44 -5.57 12.36
C LEU A 188 -5.49 -6.62 11.79
N VAL A 189 -4.84 -6.27 10.68
CA VAL A 189 -3.92 -7.14 9.95
C VAL A 189 -2.76 -6.32 9.39
N ARG A 190 -1.59 -6.96 9.20
CA ARG A 190 -0.40 -6.27 8.67
C ARG A 190 -0.47 -6.00 7.18
N HIS A 191 -1.25 -6.79 6.45
CA HIS A 191 -1.38 -6.69 4.99
C HIS A 191 -2.85 -6.55 4.53
N PRO A 192 -3.57 -5.49 4.94
CA PRO A 192 -5.00 -5.36 4.68
C PRO A 192 -5.34 -5.23 3.19
N ILE A 193 -4.43 -4.72 2.35
CA ILE A 193 -4.63 -4.65 0.90
C ILE A 193 -4.78 -6.06 0.32
N TYR A 194 -3.94 -7.03 0.76
CA TYR A 194 -4.02 -8.41 0.29
C TYR A 194 -5.29 -9.11 0.75
N PHE A 195 -5.82 -8.75 1.91
CA PHE A 195 -7.11 -9.26 2.37
C PHE A 195 -8.26 -8.81 1.45
N GLY A 196 -8.27 -7.55 1.03
CA GLY A 196 -9.25 -7.07 0.08
C GLY A 196 -9.14 -7.77 -1.30
N TYR A 197 -7.92 -7.99 -1.81
CA TYR A 197 -7.71 -8.80 -3.01
C TYR A 197 -8.23 -10.23 -2.82
N PHE A 198 -7.97 -10.85 -1.68
CA PHE A 198 -8.44 -12.20 -1.38
C PHE A 198 -9.96 -12.34 -1.48
N ILE A 199 -10.70 -11.41 -0.87
CA ILE A 199 -12.17 -11.41 -0.94
C ILE A 199 -12.64 -11.28 -2.39
N GLY A 200 -12.05 -10.35 -3.16
CA GLY A 200 -12.37 -10.16 -4.57
C GLY A 200 -12.10 -11.40 -5.42
N HIS A 201 -10.96 -12.05 -5.20
CA HIS A 201 -10.60 -13.29 -5.92
C HIS A 201 -11.48 -14.48 -5.54
N VAL A 202 -11.88 -14.60 -4.26
CA VAL A 202 -12.85 -15.61 -3.83
C VAL A 202 -14.20 -15.37 -4.49
N ALA A 203 -14.68 -14.12 -4.51
CA ALA A 203 -15.92 -13.75 -5.19
C ALA A 203 -15.88 -14.11 -6.69
N PHE A 204 -14.78 -13.74 -7.36
CA PHE A 204 -14.54 -14.08 -8.76
C PHE A 204 -14.53 -15.59 -8.99
N LEU A 205 -13.76 -16.33 -8.20
CA LEU A 205 -13.62 -17.78 -8.34
C LEU A 205 -14.94 -18.50 -8.12
N LEU A 206 -15.73 -18.10 -7.13
CA LEU A 206 -17.05 -18.70 -6.88
C LEU A 206 -18.08 -18.37 -7.97
N ASN A 207 -17.91 -17.23 -8.64
CA ASN A 207 -18.80 -16.85 -9.75
C ASN A 207 -18.31 -17.36 -11.12
N ASN A 208 -17.05 -17.75 -11.24
CA ASN A 208 -16.44 -18.25 -12.48
C ASN A 208 -15.48 -19.40 -12.16
N PHE A 209 -16.01 -20.47 -11.56
CA PHE A 209 -15.26 -21.60 -11.09
C PHE A 209 -14.72 -22.45 -12.24
N SER A 210 -13.40 -22.60 -12.30
CA SER A 210 -12.72 -23.49 -13.22
C SER A 210 -11.41 -23.98 -12.60
N LEU A 211 -10.95 -25.18 -12.98
CA LEU A 211 -9.67 -25.70 -12.51
C LEU A 211 -8.52 -24.78 -12.86
N TRP A 212 -8.53 -24.22 -14.07
CA TRP A 212 -7.54 -23.25 -14.51
C TRP A 212 -7.47 -22.02 -13.58
N ASN A 213 -8.60 -21.42 -13.23
CA ASN A 213 -8.64 -20.26 -12.33
C ASN A 213 -8.18 -20.62 -10.93
N ILE A 214 -8.46 -21.85 -10.44
CA ILE A 214 -7.91 -22.32 -9.15
C ILE A 214 -6.39 -22.38 -9.21
N GLU A 215 -5.81 -22.96 -10.25
CA GLU A 215 -4.35 -23.08 -10.43
C GLU A 215 -3.69 -21.70 -10.47
N VAL A 216 -4.23 -20.78 -11.27
CA VAL A 216 -3.71 -19.42 -11.41
C VAL A 216 -3.79 -18.66 -10.06
N LEU A 217 -4.93 -18.73 -9.37
CA LEU A 217 -5.08 -18.07 -8.07
C LEU A 217 -4.26 -18.72 -6.96
N THR A 218 -4.10 -20.04 -6.98
CA THR A 218 -3.21 -20.74 -6.04
C THR A 218 -1.77 -20.26 -6.23
N LEU A 219 -1.28 -20.23 -7.47
CA LEU A 219 0.05 -19.69 -7.78
C LEU A 219 0.19 -18.23 -7.36
N LEU A 220 -0.83 -17.41 -7.62
CA LEU A 220 -0.86 -16.02 -7.17
C LEU A 220 -0.66 -15.92 -5.66
N TYR A 221 -1.41 -16.70 -4.85
CA TYR A 221 -1.30 -16.62 -3.39
C TYR A 221 0.02 -17.16 -2.86
N LEU A 222 0.63 -18.14 -3.51
CA LEU A 222 2.01 -18.56 -3.21
C LEU A 222 2.99 -17.40 -3.45
N LEU A 223 2.88 -16.69 -4.58
CA LEU A 223 3.70 -15.52 -4.89
C LEU A 223 3.43 -14.35 -3.93
N GLN A 224 2.18 -14.10 -3.57
CA GLN A 224 1.81 -13.08 -2.57
C GLN A 224 2.38 -13.41 -1.19
N PHE A 225 2.34 -14.66 -0.78
CA PHE A 225 2.92 -15.09 0.50
C PHE A 225 4.44 -14.89 0.53
N LEU A 226 5.12 -15.26 -0.55
CA LEU A 226 6.56 -14.99 -0.70
C LEU A 226 6.83 -13.48 -0.63
N ARG A 227 6.05 -12.67 -1.35
CA ARG A 227 6.16 -11.22 -1.33
C ARG A 227 5.97 -10.63 0.07
N MET A 228 4.94 -11.06 0.80
CA MET A 228 4.72 -10.65 2.20
C MET A 228 5.90 -11.01 3.10
N ASN A 229 6.49 -12.20 2.92
CA ASN A 229 7.68 -12.62 3.69
C ASN A 229 8.86 -11.68 3.45
N TYR A 230 9.18 -11.38 2.19
CA TYR A 230 10.27 -10.48 1.86
C TYR A 230 10.01 -9.04 2.31
N GLU A 231 8.77 -8.57 2.21
CA GLU A 231 8.36 -7.26 2.72
C GLU A 231 8.56 -7.17 4.24
N GLU A 232 8.09 -8.16 4.99
CA GLU A 232 8.28 -8.20 6.45
C GLU A 232 9.75 -8.35 6.86
N GLN A 233 10.59 -9.06 6.09
CA GLN A 233 12.03 -9.13 6.36
C GLN A 233 12.69 -7.76 6.24
N VAL A 234 12.38 -7.00 5.20
CA VAL A 234 12.91 -5.65 5.00
C VAL A 234 12.37 -4.69 6.06
N LEU A 235 11.06 -4.70 6.32
CA LEU A 235 10.42 -3.83 7.30
C LEU A 235 10.88 -4.14 8.73
N SER A 236 11.18 -5.40 9.06
CA SER A 236 11.65 -5.81 10.39
C SER A 236 13.05 -5.29 10.74
N GLN A 237 13.77 -4.68 9.79
CA GLN A 237 15.00 -3.92 10.09
C GLN A 237 14.70 -2.63 10.86
N ASN A 238 13.46 -2.12 10.77
CA ASN A 238 12.99 -0.97 11.53
C ASN A 238 12.41 -1.43 12.90
N GLU A 239 12.83 -0.77 13.99
CA GLU A 239 12.37 -1.07 15.34
C GLU A 239 10.87 -0.84 15.51
N GLN A 240 10.35 0.27 14.98
CA GLN A 240 8.91 0.58 15.01
C GLN A 240 8.08 -0.53 14.34
N TYR A 241 8.58 -1.12 13.25
CA TYR A 241 7.88 -2.22 12.62
C TYR A 241 7.91 -3.50 13.46
N ARG A 242 9.00 -3.78 14.14
CA ARG A 242 9.08 -4.93 15.07
C ARG A 242 8.08 -4.80 16.21
N GLU A 243 7.97 -3.60 16.78
CA GLU A 243 6.98 -3.28 17.80
C GLU A 243 5.55 -3.41 17.26
N TYR A 244 5.26 -2.83 16.09
CA TYR A 244 3.97 -2.99 15.41
C TYR A 244 3.63 -4.47 15.17
N LYS A 245 4.58 -5.26 14.66
CA LYS A 245 4.43 -6.70 14.40
C LYS A 245 4.15 -7.51 15.67
N SER A 246 4.68 -7.10 16.82
CA SER A 246 4.40 -7.75 18.11
C SER A 246 2.97 -7.50 18.58
N ARG A 247 2.41 -6.33 18.29
CA ARG A 247 1.01 -5.95 18.61
C ARG A 247 0.00 -6.55 17.65
N VAL A 248 0.28 -6.52 16.34
CA VAL A 248 -0.62 -7.01 15.29
C VAL A 248 -0.10 -8.35 14.77
N LYS A 249 -0.60 -9.44 15.34
CA LYS A 249 -0.16 -10.81 15.01
C LYS A 249 -0.70 -11.30 13.67
N ASN A 250 -1.91 -10.90 13.31
CA ASN A 250 -2.58 -11.33 12.10
C ASN A 250 -1.89 -10.76 10.86
N ARG A 251 -1.62 -11.60 9.87
CA ARG A 251 -0.89 -11.21 8.67
C ARG A 251 -1.80 -10.52 7.66
N PHE A 252 -2.72 -11.27 7.06
CA PHE A 252 -3.64 -10.73 6.07
C PHE A 252 -5.10 -11.18 6.25
N ILE A 253 -5.36 -12.33 6.87
CA ILE A 253 -6.72 -12.74 7.24
C ILE A 253 -6.91 -12.43 8.73
N PRO A 254 -7.91 -11.60 9.08
CA PRO A 254 -8.23 -11.33 10.48
C PRO A 254 -8.53 -12.62 11.23
N PHE A 255 -7.95 -12.76 12.43
CA PHE A 255 -8.15 -13.87 13.37
C PHE A 255 -7.64 -15.25 12.90
N LEU A 256 -7.03 -15.38 11.72
CA LEU A 256 -6.60 -16.68 11.21
C LEU A 256 -5.09 -16.71 10.88
N LEU A 257 -4.58 -15.73 10.17
CA LEU A 257 -3.18 -15.67 9.67
C LEU A 257 -2.64 -14.24 9.72
#